data_3bda1c0cd9df5cefee86c4de6f2cfbd8
#
_entry.id   3bda1c0cd9df5cefee86c4de6f2cfbd8
#
_cell.length_a   1.000
_cell.length_b   1.000
_cell.length_c   1.000
_cell.angle_alpha   90.00
_cell.angle_beta   90.00
_cell.angle_gamma   90.00
#
_symmetry.space_group_name_H-M   'P 1'
#
loop_
_entity.id
_entity.type
_entity.pdbx_description
1 polymer ?
#
loop_
_entity_poly.entity_id
_entity_poly.type
_entity_poly.pdbx_seq_one_letter_code
_entity_poly.pdbx_strand_id
1 'polypeptide(L)'
;GGGDGEQGKWRSASLQGCPREVRLLLAGLYYYDVDMVNSLPNVARQLARRGMVGESNLRALCVLCSERDKVLEGIVEYYGVVDSPALGKTARDVAKGLPIRLLHGGGHGAWLAAHGLQDGRPAFPLMAKLEEELRGCRCEVYLHMRQHDAAWLARVEAHVRKEKAKEAPSRRGQAAVAARGRRGCGRG
;
A
#
# COMPACT_ATOMS: atom_id res chain seq x y z
N GLY A 1 17.49 24.12 40.78
CA GLY A 1 17.66 22.85 40.12
C GLY A 1 16.28 22.35 39.69
N GLY A 2 15.84 22.72 38.47
CA GLY A 2 14.61 22.22 37.88
C GLY A 2 14.93 21.00 37.03
N GLY A 3 14.49 19.83 37.45
CA GLY A 3 14.53 18.62 36.65
C GLY A 3 13.35 18.62 35.67
N ASP A 4 13.63 18.83 34.39
CA ASP A 4 12.68 18.61 33.32
C ASP A 4 12.40 17.11 33.24
N GLY A 5 11.25 16.72 33.82
CA GLY A 5 10.74 15.37 33.73
C GLY A 5 10.42 15.05 32.28
N GLU A 6 11.25 14.25 31.62
CA GLU A 6 10.89 13.54 30.40
C GLU A 6 9.61 12.71 30.69
N GLN A 7 8.47 13.30 30.34
CA GLN A 7 7.24 12.54 30.25
C GLN A 7 7.41 11.54 29.10
N GLY A 8 7.85 10.35 29.45
CA GLY A 8 7.90 9.22 28.53
C GLY A 8 6.52 9.08 27.85
N LYS A 9 6.48 9.37 26.56
CA LYS A 9 5.29 9.08 25.73
C LYS A 9 4.99 7.59 25.85
N TRP A 10 4.05 7.24 26.71
CA TRP A 10 3.46 5.90 26.74
C TRP A 10 2.85 5.65 25.36
N ARG A 11 3.58 4.97 24.51
CA ARG A 11 2.97 4.38 23.31
C ARG A 11 2.07 3.27 23.83
N SER A 12 0.76 3.43 23.71
CA SER A 12 -0.17 2.34 24.02
C SER A 12 0.26 1.15 23.16
N ALA A 13 0.76 0.10 23.80
CA ALA A 13 1.07 -1.14 23.13
C ALA A 13 -0.25 -1.76 22.67
N SER A 14 -0.61 -1.53 21.41
CA SER A 14 -1.74 -2.18 20.79
C SER A 14 -1.38 -3.64 20.56
N LEU A 15 -2.28 -4.57 20.86
CA LEU A 15 -2.12 -5.99 20.53
C LEU A 15 -1.85 -6.22 19.04
N GLN A 16 -2.26 -5.28 18.18
CA GLN A 16 -1.99 -5.33 16.74
C GLN A 16 -0.49 -5.24 16.40
N GLY A 17 0.30 -4.59 17.24
CA GLY A 17 1.76 -4.51 17.07
C GLY A 17 2.53 -5.73 17.57
N CYS A 18 1.86 -6.68 18.24
CA CYS A 18 2.50 -7.89 18.75
C CYS A 18 2.53 -8.99 17.67
N PRO A 19 3.57 -9.86 17.64
CA PRO A 19 3.57 -11.09 16.86
C PRO A 19 2.31 -11.91 17.14
N ARG A 20 1.85 -12.67 16.13
CA ARG A 20 0.61 -13.46 16.23
C ARG A 20 0.61 -14.42 17.41
N GLU A 21 1.74 -15.06 17.66
CA GLU A 21 1.94 -16.02 18.75
C GLU A 21 1.73 -15.35 20.10
N VAL A 22 2.27 -14.15 20.29
CA VAL A 22 2.11 -13.34 21.50
C VAL A 22 0.64 -12.91 21.67
N ARG A 23 -0.02 -12.51 20.59
CA ARG A 23 -1.45 -12.16 20.63
C ARG A 23 -2.31 -13.35 21.04
N LEU A 24 -2.05 -14.54 20.47
CA LEU A 24 -2.76 -15.76 20.81
C LEU A 24 -2.55 -16.17 22.28
N LEU A 25 -1.33 -16.02 22.79
CA LEU A 25 -1.01 -16.32 24.18
C LEU A 25 -1.74 -15.38 25.16
N LEU A 26 -1.75 -14.08 24.85
CA LEU A 26 -2.32 -13.05 25.73
C LEU A 26 -3.84 -12.95 25.65
N ALA A 27 -4.42 -13.20 24.50
CA ALA A 27 -5.81 -12.92 24.23
C ALA A 27 -6.63 -14.14 23.73
N GLY A 28 -5.97 -15.25 23.41
CA GLY A 28 -6.62 -16.42 22.78
C GLY A 28 -7.73 -17.07 23.61
N LEU A 29 -7.75 -16.85 24.93
CA LEU A 29 -8.84 -17.31 25.81
C LEU A 29 -10.08 -16.38 25.75
N TYR A 30 -9.91 -15.14 25.29
CA TYR A 30 -10.96 -14.11 25.33
C TYR A 30 -11.38 -13.59 23.97
N TYR A 31 -10.55 -13.77 22.93
CA TYR A 31 -10.76 -13.21 21.60
C TYR A 31 -10.47 -14.24 20.51
N TYR A 32 -11.30 -14.21 19.48
CA TYR A 32 -11.02 -14.89 18.22
C TYR A 32 -10.27 -13.94 17.30
N ASP A 33 -9.15 -14.38 16.71
CA ASP A 33 -8.43 -13.64 15.67
C ASP A 33 -9.18 -13.84 14.33
N VAL A 34 -10.04 -12.89 14.00
CA VAL A 34 -10.81 -12.92 12.75
C VAL A 34 -10.08 -12.11 11.71
N ASP A 35 -9.48 -12.77 10.72
CA ASP A 35 -8.91 -12.11 9.55
C ASP A 35 -9.92 -12.08 8.40
N MET A 36 -10.18 -10.90 7.86
CA MET A 36 -11.05 -10.76 6.69
C MET A 36 -10.25 -11.01 5.42
N VAL A 37 -10.52 -12.11 4.76
CA VAL A 37 -9.95 -12.40 3.43
C VAL A 37 -10.33 -11.28 2.46
N ASN A 38 -9.35 -10.72 1.76
CA ASN A 38 -9.54 -9.61 0.83
C ASN A 38 -10.27 -8.41 1.44
N SER A 39 -9.95 -8.03 2.68
CA SER A 39 -10.63 -6.94 3.39
C SER A 39 -10.72 -5.66 2.57
N LEU A 40 -9.61 -5.16 2.06
CA LEU A 40 -9.57 -3.91 1.29
C LEU A 40 -10.37 -3.97 -0.03
N PRO A 41 -10.22 -5.00 -0.89
CA PRO A 41 -11.08 -5.18 -2.06
C PRO A 41 -12.57 -5.27 -1.72
N ASN A 42 -12.93 -6.00 -0.68
CA ASN A 42 -14.32 -6.14 -0.27
C ASN A 42 -14.92 -4.84 0.27
N VAL A 43 -14.14 -4.05 1.02
CA VAL A 43 -14.57 -2.71 1.46
C VAL A 43 -14.81 -1.80 0.26
N ALA A 44 -13.89 -1.76 -0.71
CA ALA A 44 -14.04 -0.97 -1.93
C ALA A 44 -15.32 -1.37 -2.71
N ARG A 45 -15.59 -2.68 -2.84
CA ARG A 45 -16.80 -3.19 -3.46
C ARG A 45 -18.08 -2.79 -2.71
N GLN A 46 -18.05 -2.80 -1.38
CA GLN A 46 -19.20 -2.38 -0.56
C GLN A 46 -19.46 -0.87 -0.67
N LEU A 47 -18.41 -0.05 -0.72
CA LEU A 47 -18.54 1.40 -0.93
C LEU A 47 -19.18 1.70 -2.28
N ALA A 48 -18.81 0.95 -3.33
CA ALA A 48 -19.45 1.06 -4.63
C ALA A 48 -20.94 0.73 -4.58
N ARG A 49 -21.31 -0.38 -3.92
CA ARG A 49 -22.72 -0.77 -3.75
C ARG A 49 -23.56 0.24 -2.97
N ARG A 50 -22.93 1.08 -2.15
CA ARG A 50 -23.59 2.19 -1.45
C ARG A 50 -23.74 3.45 -2.32
N GLY A 51 -23.47 3.37 -3.60
CA GLY A 51 -23.64 4.47 -4.56
C GLY A 51 -22.54 5.52 -4.58
N MET A 52 -21.42 5.26 -3.88
CA MET A 52 -20.26 6.17 -3.94
C MET A 52 -19.46 6.04 -5.25
N VAL A 53 -19.62 4.91 -5.94
CA VAL A 53 -18.96 4.60 -7.22
C VAL A 53 -19.91 3.74 -8.05
N GLY A 54 -19.92 3.90 -9.37
CA GLY A 54 -20.73 3.05 -10.25
C GLY A 54 -20.30 1.59 -10.18
N GLU A 55 -21.20 0.69 -9.75
CA GLU A 55 -20.90 -0.76 -9.56
C GLU A 55 -20.45 -1.42 -10.87
N SER A 56 -20.94 -0.95 -12.02
CA SER A 56 -20.54 -1.42 -13.34
C SER A 56 -19.06 -1.21 -13.67
N ASN A 57 -18.39 -0.33 -12.94
CA ASN A 57 -17.00 0.05 -13.16
C ASN A 57 -16.00 -0.79 -12.34
N LEU A 58 -16.45 -1.83 -11.63
CA LEU A 58 -15.61 -2.61 -10.70
C LEU A 58 -15.53 -4.11 -11.04
N ARG A 59 -15.56 -4.45 -12.33
CA ARG A 59 -15.55 -5.85 -12.79
C ARG A 59 -14.27 -6.59 -12.43
N ALA A 60 -13.11 -5.97 -12.66
CA ALA A 60 -11.81 -6.59 -12.33
C ALA A 60 -11.63 -6.74 -10.81
N LEU A 61 -12.12 -5.78 -10.02
CA LEU A 61 -12.15 -5.88 -8.56
C LEU A 61 -13.04 -7.03 -8.10
N CYS A 62 -14.22 -7.22 -8.72
CA CYS A 62 -15.10 -8.34 -8.41
C CYS A 62 -14.44 -9.69 -8.72
N VAL A 63 -13.77 -9.83 -9.87
CA VAL A 63 -13.02 -11.04 -10.23
C VAL A 63 -11.90 -11.30 -9.23
N LEU A 64 -11.14 -10.27 -8.83
CA LEU A 64 -10.12 -10.40 -7.79
C LEU A 64 -10.70 -10.89 -6.46
N CYS A 65 -11.91 -10.46 -6.09
CA CYS A 65 -12.55 -10.91 -4.85
C CYS A 65 -13.04 -12.35 -4.92
N SER A 66 -13.61 -12.77 -6.06
CA SER A 66 -14.24 -14.10 -6.22
C SER A 66 -13.28 -15.19 -6.65
N GLU A 67 -12.23 -14.86 -7.43
CA GLU A 67 -11.31 -15.82 -8.04
C GLU A 67 -9.85 -15.54 -7.68
N ARG A 68 -9.62 -15.06 -6.47
CA ARG A 68 -8.30 -14.59 -6.02
C ARG A 68 -7.16 -15.57 -6.33
N ASP A 69 -7.37 -16.84 -6.06
CA ASP A 69 -6.31 -17.84 -6.20
C ASP A 69 -5.92 -18.02 -7.66
N LYS A 70 -6.88 -18.12 -8.57
CA LYS A 70 -6.62 -18.16 -10.01
C LYS A 70 -5.93 -16.89 -10.52
N VAL A 71 -6.34 -15.73 -9.98
CA VAL A 71 -5.71 -14.45 -10.34
C VAL A 71 -4.24 -14.43 -9.92
N LEU A 72 -3.93 -14.90 -8.72
CA LEU A 72 -2.55 -14.96 -8.24
C LEU A 72 -1.70 -15.97 -9.01
N GLU A 73 -2.25 -17.12 -9.34
CA GLU A 73 -1.61 -18.13 -10.21
C GLU A 73 -1.31 -17.51 -11.60
N GLY A 74 -2.29 -16.82 -12.19
CA GLY A 74 -2.10 -16.14 -13.46
C GLY A 74 -1.03 -15.04 -13.42
N ILE A 75 -0.89 -14.31 -12.31
CA ILE A 75 0.19 -13.33 -12.11
C ILE A 75 1.54 -14.05 -12.04
N VAL A 76 1.64 -15.15 -11.27
CA VAL A 76 2.87 -15.93 -11.15
C VAL A 76 3.32 -16.45 -12.53
N GLU A 77 2.40 -17.04 -13.28
CA GLU A 77 2.69 -17.58 -14.62
C GLU A 77 3.07 -16.47 -15.60
N TYR A 78 2.28 -15.41 -15.68
CA TYR A 78 2.46 -14.32 -16.64
C TYR A 78 3.82 -13.62 -16.48
N TYR A 79 4.26 -13.37 -15.25
CA TYR A 79 5.53 -12.69 -14.96
C TYR A 79 6.69 -13.64 -14.73
N GLY A 80 6.45 -14.95 -14.66
CA GLY A 80 7.48 -15.94 -14.34
C GLY A 80 8.03 -15.73 -12.92
N VAL A 81 7.16 -15.38 -11.98
CA VAL A 81 7.57 -15.15 -10.58
C VAL A 81 8.00 -16.46 -9.95
N VAL A 82 9.16 -16.46 -9.32
CA VAL A 82 9.69 -17.62 -8.59
C VAL A 82 9.75 -17.35 -7.09
N ASP A 83 9.85 -18.41 -6.32
CA ASP A 83 10.09 -18.30 -4.88
C ASP A 83 11.40 -17.55 -4.61
N SER A 84 11.40 -16.72 -3.59
CA SER A 84 12.56 -15.96 -3.14
C SER A 84 12.98 -16.42 -1.74
N PRO A 85 13.78 -17.50 -1.64
CA PRO A 85 14.22 -18.04 -0.35
C PRO A 85 14.98 -17.02 0.50
N ALA A 86 15.76 -16.14 -0.16
CA ALA A 86 16.49 -15.07 0.51
C ALA A 86 15.59 -14.08 1.25
N LEU A 87 14.34 -13.91 0.80
CA LEU A 87 13.35 -13.04 1.41
C LEU A 87 12.29 -13.83 2.20
N GLY A 88 12.38 -15.14 2.26
CA GLY A 88 11.38 -16.02 2.88
C GLY A 88 9.99 -15.91 2.23
N LYS A 89 9.92 -15.58 0.93
CA LYS A 89 8.68 -15.35 0.21
C LYS A 89 8.46 -16.39 -0.87
N THR A 90 7.26 -16.93 -0.94
CA THR A 90 6.81 -17.75 -2.05
C THR A 90 6.46 -16.89 -3.27
N ALA A 91 6.46 -17.47 -4.47
CA ALA A 91 5.98 -16.80 -5.69
C ALA A 91 4.58 -16.21 -5.51
N ARG A 92 3.71 -16.94 -4.81
CA ARG A 92 2.37 -16.48 -4.44
C ARG A 92 2.38 -15.23 -3.54
N ASP A 93 3.31 -15.14 -2.59
CA ASP A 93 3.42 -13.95 -1.71
C ASP A 93 3.93 -12.74 -2.46
N VAL A 94 4.82 -12.95 -3.41
CA VAL A 94 5.25 -11.90 -4.35
C VAL A 94 4.07 -11.43 -5.21
N ALA A 95 3.32 -12.38 -5.80
CA ALA A 95 2.16 -12.08 -6.64
C ALA A 95 1.06 -11.29 -5.88
N LYS A 96 0.80 -11.62 -4.61
CA LYS A 96 -0.14 -10.86 -3.75
C LYS A 96 0.22 -9.38 -3.65
N GLY A 97 1.49 -9.05 -3.75
CA GLY A 97 1.97 -7.67 -3.67
C GLY A 97 1.45 -6.77 -4.79
N LEU A 98 1.17 -7.32 -5.98
CA LEU A 98 0.72 -6.52 -7.11
C LEU A 98 -0.69 -5.93 -6.90
N PRO A 99 -1.76 -6.71 -6.70
CA PRO A 99 -3.09 -6.15 -6.46
C PRO A 99 -3.14 -5.27 -5.21
N ILE A 100 -2.43 -5.61 -4.14
CA ILE A 100 -2.35 -4.78 -2.94
C ILE A 100 -1.72 -3.42 -3.27
N ARG A 101 -0.63 -3.40 -4.01
CA ARG A 101 0.01 -2.15 -4.44
C ARG A 101 -0.91 -1.27 -5.27
N LEU A 102 -1.64 -1.84 -6.23
CA LEU A 102 -2.63 -1.11 -7.05
C LEU A 102 -3.76 -0.52 -6.19
N LEU A 103 -4.28 -1.27 -5.24
CA LEU A 103 -5.29 -0.81 -4.27
C LEU A 103 -4.81 0.39 -3.45
N HIS A 104 -3.53 0.42 -3.08
CA HIS A 104 -2.91 1.55 -2.39
C HIS A 104 -2.46 2.69 -3.33
N GLY A 105 -2.77 2.62 -4.61
CA GLY A 105 -2.45 3.68 -5.59
C GLY A 105 -1.03 3.62 -6.15
N GLY A 106 -0.28 2.55 -5.86
CA GLY A 106 1.00 2.29 -6.51
C GLY A 106 0.81 1.78 -7.94
N GLY A 107 1.86 1.89 -8.77
CA GLY A 107 1.84 1.44 -10.16
C GLY A 107 2.46 0.06 -10.35
N HIS A 108 2.09 -0.59 -11.46
CA HIS A 108 2.63 -1.86 -11.92
C HIS A 108 4.16 -1.84 -12.11
N GLY A 109 4.70 -0.81 -12.77
CA GLY A 109 6.16 -0.71 -13.01
C GLY A 109 6.99 -0.68 -11.72
N ALA A 110 6.47 0.00 -10.68
CA ALA A 110 7.14 0.03 -9.38
C ALA A 110 7.12 -1.34 -8.66
N TRP A 111 6.13 -2.20 -8.94
CA TRP A 111 6.11 -3.57 -8.44
C TRP A 111 7.14 -4.44 -9.20
N LEU A 112 7.23 -4.32 -10.53
CA LEU A 112 8.24 -5.01 -11.33
C LEU A 112 9.65 -4.67 -10.85
N ALA A 113 9.97 -3.39 -10.70
CA ALA A 113 11.27 -2.92 -10.23
C ALA A 113 11.61 -3.45 -8.83
N ALA A 114 10.63 -3.49 -7.91
CA ALA A 114 10.84 -3.99 -6.55
C ALA A 114 11.15 -5.49 -6.49
N HIS A 115 10.81 -6.25 -7.54
CA HIS A 115 11.03 -7.70 -7.61
C HIS A 115 12.07 -8.11 -8.65
N GLY A 116 12.79 -7.16 -9.27
CA GLY A 116 13.80 -7.43 -10.30
C GLY A 116 13.22 -8.08 -11.56
N LEU A 117 11.93 -7.90 -11.82
CA LEU A 117 11.26 -8.40 -13.01
C LEU A 117 11.51 -7.44 -14.17
N GLN A 118 11.46 -7.97 -15.41
CA GLN A 118 11.77 -7.18 -16.61
C GLN A 118 10.90 -5.94 -16.70
N ASP A 119 11.54 -4.78 -16.75
CA ASP A 119 10.88 -3.51 -17.02
C ASP A 119 10.43 -3.47 -18.49
N GLY A 120 9.26 -2.86 -18.73
CA GLY A 120 8.67 -2.76 -20.08
C GLY A 120 7.72 -3.90 -20.46
N ARG A 121 7.57 -4.96 -19.67
CA ARG A 121 6.52 -5.94 -19.90
C ARG A 121 5.14 -5.31 -19.66
N PRO A 122 4.16 -5.49 -20.56
CA PRO A 122 2.83 -4.98 -20.37
C PRO A 122 2.19 -5.54 -19.08
N ALA A 123 1.28 -4.81 -18.48
CA ALA A 123 0.60 -5.28 -17.29
C ALA A 123 -0.27 -6.50 -17.62
N PHE A 124 -0.31 -7.46 -16.70
CA PHE A 124 -1.26 -8.57 -16.77
C PHE A 124 -2.68 -8.04 -17.02
N PRO A 125 -3.42 -8.52 -18.04
CA PRO A 125 -4.62 -7.85 -18.52
C PRO A 125 -5.66 -7.51 -17.45
N LEU A 126 -5.86 -8.41 -16.49
CA LEU A 126 -6.77 -8.17 -15.37
C LEU A 126 -6.25 -7.07 -14.43
N MET A 127 -4.93 -7.00 -14.21
CA MET A 127 -4.32 -5.96 -13.36
C MET A 127 -4.32 -4.61 -14.04
N ALA A 128 -4.17 -4.53 -15.35
CA ALA A 128 -4.34 -3.30 -16.11
C ALA A 128 -5.76 -2.74 -15.97
N LYS A 129 -6.77 -3.61 -16.13
CA LYS A 129 -8.17 -3.22 -15.91
C LYS A 129 -8.43 -2.80 -14.47
N LEU A 130 -7.89 -3.53 -13.50
CA LEU A 130 -8.02 -3.18 -12.08
C LEU A 130 -7.43 -1.79 -11.79
N GLU A 131 -6.26 -1.48 -12.35
CA GLU A 131 -5.63 -0.17 -12.18
C GLU A 131 -6.49 0.97 -12.75
N GLU A 132 -7.08 0.75 -13.93
CA GLU A 132 -8.00 1.68 -14.57
C GLU A 132 -9.27 1.89 -13.72
N GLU A 133 -9.93 0.80 -13.29
CA GLU A 133 -11.09 0.83 -12.41
C GLU A 133 -10.80 1.59 -11.11
N LEU A 134 -9.68 1.30 -10.44
CA LEU A 134 -9.29 1.96 -9.21
C LEU A 134 -8.96 3.45 -9.41
N ARG A 135 -8.45 3.82 -10.58
CA ARG A 135 -8.24 5.22 -10.93
C ARG A 135 -9.57 5.96 -11.07
N GLY A 136 -10.53 5.37 -11.78
CA GLY A 136 -11.90 5.88 -11.89
C GLY A 136 -12.57 6.02 -10.52
N CYS A 137 -12.54 4.96 -9.71
CA CYS A 137 -13.06 4.97 -8.35
C CYS A 137 -12.53 6.13 -7.50
N ARG A 138 -11.22 6.34 -7.52
CA ARG A 138 -10.61 7.43 -6.74
C ARG A 138 -11.15 8.79 -7.16
N CYS A 139 -11.34 9.01 -8.46
CA CYS A 139 -11.92 10.25 -8.97
C CYS A 139 -13.38 10.42 -8.52
N GLU A 140 -14.20 9.38 -8.63
CA GLU A 140 -15.60 9.41 -8.24
C GLU A 140 -15.77 9.64 -6.73
N VAL A 141 -15.01 8.91 -5.89
CA VAL A 141 -15.02 9.10 -4.44
C VAL A 141 -14.56 10.51 -4.08
N TYR A 142 -13.50 11.03 -4.72
CA TYR A 142 -13.03 12.39 -4.49
C TYR A 142 -14.12 13.42 -4.81
N LEU A 143 -14.78 13.30 -5.95
CA LEU A 143 -15.86 14.20 -6.36
C LEU A 143 -17.05 14.10 -5.40
N HIS A 144 -17.44 12.90 -5.01
CA HIS A 144 -18.50 12.67 -4.02
C HIS A 144 -18.17 13.35 -2.69
N MET A 145 -16.98 13.12 -2.15
CA MET A 145 -16.56 13.75 -0.89
C MET A 145 -16.46 15.26 -0.98
N ARG A 146 -16.04 15.80 -2.14
CA ARG A 146 -16.02 17.24 -2.37
C ARG A 146 -17.41 17.87 -2.32
N GLN A 147 -18.43 17.14 -2.78
CA GLN A 147 -19.82 17.62 -2.78
C GLN A 147 -20.49 17.47 -1.41
N HIS A 148 -20.22 16.38 -0.70
CA HIS A 148 -20.98 15.98 0.48
C HIS A 148 -20.24 16.22 1.81
N ASP A 149 -18.91 16.24 1.81
CA ASP A 149 -18.10 16.49 3.01
C ASP A 149 -16.77 17.20 2.68
N ALA A 150 -16.90 18.41 2.16
CA ALA A 150 -15.76 19.24 1.79
C ALA A 150 -14.84 19.55 2.98
N ALA A 151 -15.38 19.66 4.18
CA ALA A 151 -14.62 19.93 5.40
C ALA A 151 -13.70 18.76 5.77
N TRP A 152 -14.21 17.53 5.66
CA TRP A 152 -13.41 16.32 5.87
C TRP A 152 -12.31 16.20 4.80
N LEU A 153 -12.66 16.41 3.53
CA LEU A 153 -11.71 16.37 2.42
C LEU A 153 -10.57 17.36 2.63
N ALA A 154 -10.86 18.60 3.03
CA ALA A 154 -9.85 19.61 3.30
C ALA A 154 -8.89 19.18 4.43
N ARG A 155 -9.38 18.51 5.48
CA ARG A 155 -8.53 17.93 6.55
C ARG A 155 -7.61 16.85 6.02
N VAL A 156 -8.13 15.93 5.19
CA VAL A 156 -7.33 14.86 4.58
C VAL A 156 -6.25 15.44 3.68
N GLU A 157 -6.58 16.40 2.82
CA GLU A 157 -5.61 17.06 1.94
C GLU A 157 -4.52 17.81 2.73
N ALA A 158 -4.89 18.48 3.81
CA ALA A 158 -3.94 19.14 4.69
C ALA A 158 -2.99 18.13 5.36
N HIS A 159 -3.53 16.99 5.81
CA HIS A 159 -2.73 15.90 6.39
C HIS A 159 -1.74 15.34 5.36
N VAL A 160 -2.20 15.01 4.15
CA VAL A 160 -1.35 14.49 3.07
C VAL A 160 -0.24 15.47 2.70
N ARG A 161 -0.55 16.77 2.61
CA ARG A 161 0.47 17.82 2.36
C ARG A 161 1.52 17.85 3.46
N LYS A 162 1.11 17.74 4.72
CA LYS A 162 2.02 17.72 5.88
C LYS A 162 2.94 16.49 5.86
N GLU A 163 2.42 15.32 5.53
CA GLU A 163 3.23 14.10 5.44
C GLU A 163 4.23 14.17 4.27
N LYS A 164 3.80 14.61 3.08
CA LYS A 164 4.70 14.81 1.94
C LYS A 164 5.81 15.84 2.23
N ALA A 165 5.51 16.86 3.02
CA ALA A 165 6.52 17.84 3.43
C ALA A 165 7.58 17.25 4.37
N LYS A 166 7.21 16.24 5.19
CA LYS A 166 8.18 15.53 6.05
C LYS A 166 9.07 14.57 5.24
N GLU A 167 8.53 13.96 4.19
CA GLU A 167 9.25 13.03 3.31
C GLU A 167 10.17 13.76 2.32
N ALA A 168 9.91 15.04 2.05
CA ALA A 168 10.76 15.83 1.16
C ALA A 168 12.18 15.91 1.75
N PRO A 169 13.23 15.43 1.03
CA PRO A 169 14.59 15.46 1.54
C PRO A 169 14.97 16.90 1.84
N SER A 170 15.45 17.14 3.07
CA SER A 170 15.85 18.47 3.48
C SER A 170 16.91 18.98 2.48
N ARG A 171 16.67 20.14 1.88
CA ARG A 171 17.60 20.77 0.91
C ARG A 171 19.03 20.88 1.45
N ARG A 172 19.22 20.90 2.78
CA ARG A 172 20.52 20.85 3.45
C ARG A 172 21.25 19.51 3.27
N GLY A 173 20.55 18.38 3.20
CA GLY A 173 21.16 17.05 2.96
C GLY A 173 21.69 16.92 1.53
N GLN A 174 20.98 17.44 0.54
CA GLN A 174 21.41 17.37 -0.87
C GLN A 174 22.64 18.25 -1.14
N ALA A 175 22.73 19.42 -0.52
CA ALA A 175 23.92 20.30 -0.62
C ALA A 175 25.16 19.65 0.01
N ALA A 176 25.01 18.92 1.11
CA ALA A 176 26.11 18.22 1.78
C ALA A 176 26.65 17.04 0.96
N VAL A 177 25.78 16.30 0.28
CA VAL A 177 26.18 15.18 -0.60
C VAL A 177 26.86 15.71 -1.88
N ALA A 178 26.34 16.78 -2.47
CA ALA A 178 26.95 17.42 -3.64
C ALA A 178 28.35 18.04 -3.32
N ALA A 179 28.52 18.58 -2.12
CA ALA A 179 29.82 19.13 -1.67
C ALA A 179 30.86 18.04 -1.38
N ARG A 180 30.46 16.85 -0.93
CA ARG A 180 31.37 15.69 -0.76
C ARG A 180 31.83 15.08 -2.07
N GLY A 181 30.94 15.02 -3.08
CA GLY A 181 31.29 14.48 -4.42
C GLY A 181 32.35 15.29 -5.17
N ARG A 182 32.47 16.58 -4.92
CA ARG A 182 33.43 17.45 -5.58
C ARG A 182 34.86 17.39 -4.97
N ARG A 183 35.05 16.85 -3.77
CA ARG A 183 36.40 16.76 -3.15
C ARG A 183 37.13 15.44 -3.44
N GLY A 184 36.50 14.48 -4.12
CA GLY A 184 37.10 13.19 -4.42
C GLY A 184 37.81 13.08 -5.78
N CYS A 185 37.78 14.09 -6.65
CA CYS A 185 38.31 13.99 -8.02
C CYS A 185 39.50 14.96 -8.23
N GLY A 186 40.49 14.94 -7.33
CA GLY A 186 41.68 15.78 -7.48
C GLY A 186 42.83 15.25 -6.66
N ARG A 187 43.46 14.16 -7.11
CA ARG A 187 44.84 13.75 -6.92
C ARG A 187 45.07 12.37 -7.57
N GLY A 188 45.65 12.36 -8.69
CA GLY A 188 46.20 11.22 -9.39
C GLY A 188 47.00 11.77 -10.54
#